data_dc1bee0d0103c272b01e1908f45bd37b
#
_entry.id   dc1bee0d0103c272b01e1908f45bd37b
#
_cell.length_a   1.000
_cell.length_b   1.000
_cell.length_c   1.000
_cell.angle_alpha   90.00
_cell.angle_beta   90.00
_cell.angle_gamma   90.00
#
_symmetry.space_group_name_H-M   'P 1'
#
loop_
_entity.id
_entity.type
_entity.pdbx_description
1 polymer ?
#
loop_
_entity_poly.entity_id
_entity_poly.type
_entity_poly.pdbx_seq_one_letter_code
_entity_poly.pdbx_strand_id
1 'polypeptide(L)'
;FEYQDAKLMVKPVFNAPVYVEQMQSWAGNWMNAYYELIQSAPYIPLTNLSRGNLVGYTAVSESYGDMDTQGYTTYRYHNVPDEVTDIYLAGIPTVPDYENGKLSSVEYRDKNHKLLKREEYTYSPSSSEEVWAPKIRNYYFNPDYSHPTRTMQPYNLWAQSYYLSKKVTTDYRAEGNIVDEERYAYTDYGVLSSLKSNKHGVEKEKQFKYANSFTDAVSVKMKGKYMVGMPIEHVELSAGKVVNASKTEYKDTLNMILPKRTLRFNSTTPKTLADYAGAYV
;
A
#
# COMPACT_ATOMS: atom_id res chain seq x y z
N PHE A 1 24.54 -3.37 -9.32
CA PHE A 1 23.41 -3.91 -8.54
C PHE A 1 23.54 -5.42 -8.37
N GLU A 2 23.31 -5.89 -7.18
CA GLU A 2 23.21 -7.31 -6.86
C GLU A 2 21.79 -7.61 -6.35
N TYR A 3 21.16 -8.66 -6.89
CA TYR A 3 19.79 -9.04 -6.59
C TYR A 3 19.77 -10.35 -5.81
N GLN A 4 18.99 -10.41 -4.73
CA GLN A 4 18.96 -11.57 -3.85
C GLN A 4 17.52 -12.07 -3.63
N ASP A 5 17.39 -13.40 -3.46
CA ASP A 5 16.14 -14.11 -3.15
C ASP A 5 15.01 -13.75 -4.13
N ALA A 6 15.23 -14.08 -5.40
CA ALA A 6 14.23 -13.93 -6.45
C ALA A 6 13.05 -14.87 -6.21
N LYS A 7 11.83 -14.33 -6.25
CA LYS A 7 10.59 -15.11 -6.13
C LYS A 7 9.68 -14.86 -7.31
N LEU A 8 9.06 -15.92 -7.80
CA LEU A 8 7.99 -15.81 -8.78
C LEU A 8 6.72 -15.35 -8.04
N MET A 9 6.28 -14.12 -8.32
CA MET A 9 5.19 -13.47 -7.59
C MET A 9 3.83 -14.09 -7.91
N VAL A 10 3.64 -14.52 -9.16
CA VAL A 10 2.44 -15.19 -9.63
C VAL A 10 2.84 -16.41 -10.43
N LYS A 11 2.38 -17.58 -10.02
CA LYS A 11 2.64 -18.81 -10.78
C LYS A 11 1.81 -18.84 -12.05
N PRO A 12 2.42 -19.09 -13.20
CA PRO A 12 1.67 -19.32 -14.43
C PRO A 12 0.85 -20.62 -14.32
N VAL A 13 -0.36 -20.61 -14.82
CA VAL A 13 -1.25 -21.77 -14.85
C VAL A 13 -1.26 -22.34 -16.24
N PHE A 14 -0.84 -23.60 -16.38
CA PHE A 14 -0.82 -24.31 -17.65
C PHE A 14 -2.06 -25.17 -17.86
N ASN A 15 -2.68 -25.64 -16.78
CA ASN A 15 -3.84 -26.52 -16.78
C ASN A 15 -4.95 -25.90 -15.94
N ALA A 16 -6.16 -25.92 -16.45
CA ALA A 16 -7.35 -25.66 -15.65
C ALA A 16 -7.87 -26.99 -15.07
N PRO A 17 -8.46 -26.99 -13.85
CA PRO A 17 -8.94 -28.21 -13.25
C PRO A 17 -10.04 -28.89 -14.07
N VAL A 18 -10.16 -30.15 -13.79
CA VAL A 18 -10.96 -31.13 -14.49
C VAL A 18 -12.44 -30.86 -14.30
N TYR A 19 -13.13 -30.81 -15.38
CA TYR A 19 -14.59 -30.91 -15.42
C TYR A 19 -14.98 -32.38 -15.40
N VAL A 20 -15.93 -32.76 -14.53
CA VAL A 20 -16.49 -34.13 -14.47
C VAL A 20 -17.89 -34.10 -15.01
N GLU A 21 -18.11 -34.81 -16.07
CA GLU A 21 -19.45 -35.01 -16.63
C GLU A 21 -19.90 -36.45 -16.40
N GLN A 22 -21.12 -36.63 -15.97
CA GLN A 22 -21.73 -37.96 -15.92
C GLN A 22 -22.33 -38.27 -17.28
N MET A 23 -21.82 -39.31 -17.92
CA MET A 23 -22.30 -39.79 -19.22
C MET A 23 -22.92 -41.16 -19.05
N GLN A 24 -24.08 -41.37 -19.66
CA GLN A 24 -24.69 -42.70 -19.71
C GLN A 24 -24.08 -43.46 -20.90
N SER A 25 -23.53 -44.64 -20.59
CA SER A 25 -23.04 -45.53 -21.63
C SER A 25 -24.18 -46.14 -22.44
N TRP A 26 -23.87 -46.68 -23.62
CA TRP A 26 -24.83 -47.44 -24.45
C TRP A 26 -25.53 -48.59 -23.70
N ALA A 27 -24.87 -49.13 -22.65
CA ALA A 27 -25.42 -50.19 -21.80
C ALA A 27 -26.24 -49.65 -20.60
N GLY A 28 -26.55 -48.35 -20.59
CA GLY A 28 -27.31 -47.72 -19.52
C GLY A 28 -26.53 -47.41 -18.23
N ASN A 29 -25.24 -47.71 -18.20
CA ASN A 29 -24.40 -47.44 -17.02
C ASN A 29 -23.94 -45.97 -17.01
N TRP A 30 -23.96 -45.32 -15.87
CA TRP A 30 -23.40 -44.00 -15.67
C TRP A 30 -21.90 -44.09 -15.53
N MET A 31 -21.18 -43.28 -16.30
CA MET A 31 -19.71 -43.13 -16.23
C MET A 31 -19.37 -41.66 -15.99
N ASN A 32 -18.32 -41.42 -15.24
CA ASN A 32 -17.76 -40.07 -15.09
C ASN A 32 -16.70 -39.85 -16.20
N ALA A 33 -16.93 -38.86 -17.02
CA ALA A 33 -15.92 -38.39 -17.98
C ALA A 33 -15.16 -37.21 -17.34
N TYR A 34 -13.84 -37.26 -17.41
CA TYR A 34 -12.98 -36.23 -16.87
C TYR A 34 -12.32 -35.47 -18.03
N TYR A 35 -12.48 -34.16 -18.02
CA TYR A 35 -11.88 -33.28 -19.01
C TYR A 35 -10.92 -32.33 -18.36
N GLU A 36 -9.71 -32.25 -18.88
CA GLU A 36 -8.68 -31.32 -18.48
C GLU A 36 -8.50 -30.28 -19.61
N LEU A 37 -8.59 -29.00 -19.27
CA LEU A 37 -8.28 -27.94 -20.20
C LEU A 37 -6.77 -27.70 -20.17
N ILE A 38 -6.06 -28.17 -21.20
CA ILE A 38 -4.65 -27.90 -21.41
C ILE A 38 -4.53 -26.64 -22.24
N GLN A 39 -3.76 -25.67 -21.78
CA GLN A 39 -3.49 -24.44 -22.51
C GLN A 39 -2.14 -24.54 -23.23
N SER A 40 -2.07 -24.06 -24.47
CA SER A 40 -0.83 -24.01 -25.26
C SER A 40 0.14 -22.89 -24.80
N ALA A 41 -0.34 -21.96 -23.98
CA ALA A 41 0.46 -20.89 -23.40
C ALA A 41 0.14 -20.76 -21.91
N PRO A 42 1.10 -20.33 -21.06
CA PRO A 42 0.85 -20.11 -19.65
C PRO A 42 -0.18 -19.00 -19.49
N TYR A 43 -1.16 -19.25 -18.64
CA TYR A 43 -2.08 -18.24 -18.16
C TYR A 43 -1.51 -17.63 -16.87
N ILE A 44 -1.38 -16.30 -16.84
CA ILE A 44 -0.96 -15.59 -15.67
C ILE A 44 -2.20 -14.95 -15.06
N PRO A 45 -2.59 -15.32 -13.83
CA PRO A 45 -3.70 -14.68 -13.13
C PRO A 45 -3.52 -13.17 -13.06
N LEU A 46 -4.62 -12.45 -13.11
CA LEU A 46 -4.59 -11.02 -12.86
C LEU A 46 -4.18 -10.78 -11.41
N THR A 47 -3.16 -9.95 -11.21
CA THR A 47 -2.73 -9.50 -9.90
C THR A 47 -2.73 -7.99 -9.86
N ASN A 48 -3.23 -7.42 -8.77
CA ASN A 48 -3.26 -5.97 -8.60
C ASN A 48 -1.91 -5.40 -8.14
N LEU A 49 -1.01 -6.23 -7.63
CA LEU A 49 0.21 -5.78 -6.97
C LEU A 49 1.48 -5.94 -7.77
N SER A 50 1.59 -6.97 -8.57
CA SER A 50 2.82 -7.18 -9.36
C SER A 50 3.01 -6.12 -10.44
N ARG A 51 1.97 -5.33 -10.76
CA ARG A 51 1.97 -4.31 -11.83
C ARG A 51 2.63 -4.82 -13.13
N GLY A 52 2.48 -6.12 -13.41
CA GLY A 52 3.10 -6.80 -14.53
C GLY A 52 4.48 -7.40 -14.25
N ASN A 53 5.03 -7.25 -13.06
CA ASN A 53 6.29 -7.90 -12.67
C ASN A 53 6.01 -9.33 -12.22
N LEU A 54 6.64 -10.28 -12.90
CA LEU A 54 6.52 -11.71 -12.58
C LEU A 54 7.49 -12.15 -11.48
N VAL A 55 8.58 -11.43 -11.31
CA VAL A 55 9.64 -11.76 -10.35
C VAL A 55 9.85 -10.58 -9.42
N GLY A 56 9.80 -10.85 -8.12
CA GLY A 56 10.19 -9.93 -7.07
C GLY A 56 11.52 -10.35 -6.43
N TYR A 57 12.22 -9.40 -5.82
CA TYR A 57 13.46 -9.64 -5.08
C TYR A 57 13.28 -9.19 -3.63
N THR A 58 13.78 -10.01 -2.69
CA THR A 58 13.73 -9.66 -1.27
C THR A 58 14.78 -8.61 -0.91
N ALA A 59 15.94 -8.63 -1.59
CA ALA A 59 16.96 -7.62 -1.39
C ALA A 59 17.64 -7.23 -2.70
N VAL A 60 18.04 -5.94 -2.75
CA VAL A 60 18.84 -5.36 -3.83
C VAL A 60 19.96 -4.56 -3.18
N SER A 61 21.21 -4.89 -3.52
CA SER A 61 22.38 -4.13 -3.09
C SER A 61 22.89 -3.25 -4.21
N GLU A 62 23.21 -2.01 -3.89
CA GLU A 62 23.72 -0.99 -4.80
C GLU A 62 25.10 -0.51 -4.34
N SER A 63 26.07 -0.49 -5.24
CA SER A 63 27.39 0.12 -5.03
C SER A 63 27.82 0.92 -6.27
N TYR A 64 28.63 1.95 -6.07
CA TYR A 64 29.26 2.74 -7.14
C TYR A 64 30.64 2.21 -7.49
N GLY A 65 30.77 0.90 -7.69
CA GLY A 65 32.02 0.21 -7.94
C GLY A 65 32.04 -1.11 -7.20
N ASP A 66 33.23 -1.57 -6.84
CA ASP A 66 33.39 -2.78 -6.03
C ASP A 66 32.93 -2.51 -4.58
N MET A 67 32.09 -3.38 -4.05
CA MET A 67 31.56 -3.30 -2.67
C MET A 67 32.66 -3.29 -1.62
N ASP A 68 33.76 -4.02 -1.87
CA ASP A 68 34.91 -4.13 -0.97
C ASP A 68 35.79 -2.88 -0.98
N THR A 69 35.60 -1.96 -1.92
CA THR A 69 36.40 -0.73 -2.04
C THR A 69 35.69 0.53 -1.57
N GLN A 70 34.36 0.61 -1.79
CA GLN A 70 33.58 1.83 -1.54
C GLN A 70 32.43 1.67 -0.56
N GLY A 71 32.06 0.41 -0.25
CA GLY A 71 30.86 0.10 0.51
C GLY A 71 29.62 0.06 -0.37
N TYR A 72 28.47 -0.19 0.24
CA TYR A 72 27.21 -0.41 -0.47
C TYR A 72 25.98 -0.15 0.39
N THR A 73 24.85 0.00 -0.28
CA THR A 73 23.52 0.11 0.34
C THR A 73 22.68 -1.10 -0.04
N THR A 74 22.09 -1.78 0.94
CA THR A 74 21.17 -2.88 0.70
C THR A 74 19.74 -2.46 1.05
N TYR A 75 18.86 -2.55 0.07
CA TYR A 75 17.43 -2.32 0.19
C TYR A 75 16.73 -3.67 0.34
N ARG A 76 15.89 -3.82 1.38
CA ARG A 76 15.07 -5.02 1.60
C ARG A 76 13.60 -4.68 1.42
N TYR A 77 12.90 -5.56 0.73
CA TYR A 77 11.49 -5.37 0.38
C TYR A 77 10.63 -6.51 0.94
N HIS A 78 9.38 -6.21 1.21
CA HIS A 78 8.37 -7.26 1.34
C HIS A 78 8.23 -7.94 -0.02
N ASN A 79 8.41 -9.26 -0.03
CA ASN A 79 8.46 -10.06 -1.25
C ASN A 79 7.78 -11.40 -1.01
N VAL A 80 6.45 -11.38 -0.94
CA VAL A 80 5.59 -12.54 -0.68
C VAL A 80 4.80 -12.83 -1.96
N PRO A 81 4.93 -14.04 -2.55
CA PRO A 81 4.13 -14.41 -3.71
C PRO A 81 2.64 -14.35 -3.42
N ASP A 82 1.87 -13.99 -4.44
CA ASP A 82 0.41 -14.00 -4.35
C ASP A 82 -0.11 -15.42 -4.10
N GLU A 83 -1.14 -15.54 -3.28
CA GLU A 83 -1.85 -16.81 -3.11
C GLU A 83 -2.72 -17.11 -4.32
N VAL A 84 -2.55 -18.31 -4.86
CA VAL A 84 -3.40 -18.82 -5.91
C VAL A 84 -4.51 -19.62 -5.24
N THR A 85 -5.73 -19.13 -5.28
CA THR A 85 -6.90 -19.91 -4.87
C THR A 85 -7.13 -21.07 -5.84
N ASP A 86 -7.70 -22.17 -5.36
CA ASP A 86 -8.10 -23.30 -6.21
C ASP A 86 -8.98 -22.81 -7.35
N ILE A 87 -8.44 -22.89 -8.55
CA ILE A 87 -9.02 -22.26 -9.73
C ILE A 87 -9.75 -23.33 -10.56
N TYR A 88 -11.06 -23.41 -10.41
CA TYR A 88 -11.89 -24.16 -11.34
C TYR A 88 -12.04 -23.44 -12.69
N LEU A 89 -11.85 -22.12 -12.71
CA LEU A 89 -11.96 -21.32 -13.92
C LEU A 89 -10.72 -20.44 -14.08
N ALA A 90 -10.10 -20.49 -15.24
CA ALA A 90 -9.02 -19.58 -15.59
C ALA A 90 -9.50 -18.12 -15.56
N GLY A 91 -8.66 -17.19 -15.11
CA GLY A 91 -8.97 -15.77 -15.08
C GLY A 91 -9.50 -15.23 -13.75
N ILE A 92 -9.42 -16.03 -12.70
CA ILE A 92 -9.69 -15.54 -11.34
C ILE A 92 -8.43 -14.85 -10.82
N PRO A 93 -8.55 -13.63 -10.27
CA PRO A 93 -7.43 -12.94 -9.65
C PRO A 93 -6.88 -13.72 -8.45
N THR A 94 -5.58 -13.64 -8.25
CA THR A 94 -4.92 -14.11 -7.02
C THR A 94 -5.27 -13.22 -5.84
N VAL A 95 -5.07 -13.72 -4.63
CA VAL A 95 -5.11 -12.89 -3.41
C VAL A 95 -3.74 -12.25 -3.24
N PRO A 96 -3.64 -10.93 -3.41
CA PRO A 96 -2.36 -10.25 -3.34
C PRO A 96 -1.94 -10.00 -1.88
N ASP A 97 -0.63 -10.03 -1.63
CA ASP A 97 -0.08 -9.41 -0.43
C ASP A 97 0.15 -7.91 -0.69
N TYR A 98 -0.62 -7.05 -0.01
CA TYR A 98 -0.61 -5.61 -0.23
C TYR A 98 0.63 -4.89 0.33
N GLU A 99 1.48 -5.57 1.09
CA GLU A 99 2.80 -5.07 1.49
C GLU A 99 3.86 -5.28 0.41
N ASN A 100 3.59 -6.12 -0.56
CA ASN A 100 4.53 -6.45 -1.64
C ASN A 100 5.13 -5.22 -2.32
N GLY A 101 6.45 -5.25 -2.50
CA GLY A 101 7.23 -4.17 -3.07
C GLY A 101 7.46 -2.98 -2.14
N LYS A 102 6.94 -3.01 -0.91
CA LYS A 102 7.25 -1.98 0.10
C LYS A 102 8.60 -2.25 0.74
N LEU A 103 9.32 -1.18 1.00
CA LEU A 103 10.63 -1.21 1.62
C LEU A 103 10.50 -1.61 3.10
N SER A 104 11.14 -2.69 3.52
CA SER A 104 11.16 -3.14 4.92
C SER A 104 12.35 -2.60 5.69
N SER A 105 13.53 -2.52 5.04
CA SER A 105 14.69 -1.88 5.63
C SER A 105 15.71 -1.41 4.58
N VAL A 106 16.56 -0.46 4.98
CA VAL A 106 17.75 -0.03 4.23
C VAL A 106 18.96 -0.11 5.14
N GLU A 107 20.01 -0.76 4.69
CA GLU A 107 21.27 -0.90 5.41
C GLU A 107 22.40 -0.23 4.61
N TYR A 108 23.15 0.66 5.27
CA TYR A 108 24.32 1.33 4.72
C TYR A 108 25.57 0.71 5.33
N ARG A 109 26.46 0.18 4.51
CA ARG A 109 27.67 -0.52 4.92
C ARG A 109 28.90 0.11 4.30
N ASP A 110 29.98 0.12 5.08
CA ASP A 110 31.29 0.54 4.59
C ASP A 110 31.99 -0.59 3.77
N LYS A 111 33.17 -0.29 3.27
CA LYS A 111 34.00 -1.24 2.50
C LYS A 111 34.41 -2.50 3.29
N ASN A 112 34.34 -2.49 4.60
CA ASN A 112 34.64 -3.64 5.47
C ASN A 112 33.34 -4.37 5.88
N HIS A 113 32.22 -4.13 5.18
CA HIS A 113 30.90 -4.64 5.46
C HIS A 113 30.31 -4.24 6.84
N LYS A 114 30.95 -3.28 7.52
CA LYS A 114 30.47 -2.78 8.80
C LYS A 114 29.21 -1.96 8.59
N LEU A 115 28.17 -2.23 9.37
CA LEU A 115 26.93 -1.50 9.33
C LEU A 115 27.13 -0.10 9.93
N LEU A 116 26.85 0.93 9.14
CA LEU A 116 26.97 2.34 9.51
C LEU A 116 25.62 2.93 9.92
N LYS A 117 24.58 2.59 9.17
CA LYS A 117 23.23 3.09 9.38
C LYS A 117 22.22 2.03 8.95
N ARG A 118 21.10 1.96 9.67
CA ARG A 118 19.92 1.16 9.30
C ARG A 118 18.66 1.97 9.42
N GLU A 119 17.79 1.84 8.44
CA GLU A 119 16.44 2.37 8.45
C GLU A 119 15.46 1.20 8.38
N GLU A 120 14.46 1.19 9.26
CA GLU A 120 13.42 0.16 9.34
C GLU A 120 12.06 0.80 9.14
N TYR A 121 11.21 0.18 8.34
CA TYR A 121 9.91 0.70 7.94
C TYR A 121 8.81 -0.27 8.36
N THR A 122 7.79 0.24 9.04
CA THR A 122 6.61 -0.51 9.43
C THR A 122 5.39 0.11 8.78
N TYR A 123 4.53 -0.72 8.22
CA TYR A 123 3.31 -0.28 7.57
C TYR A 123 2.09 -0.74 8.36
N SER A 124 1.00 0.00 8.25
CA SER A 124 -0.30 -0.37 8.80
C SER A 124 -1.34 -0.39 7.69
N PRO A 125 -2.24 -1.39 7.67
CA PRO A 125 -3.29 -1.46 6.69
C PRO A 125 -4.30 -0.31 6.87
N SER A 126 -4.86 0.16 5.77
CA SER A 126 -6.10 0.91 5.78
C SER A 126 -7.30 -0.02 6.02
N SER A 127 -8.51 0.54 6.11
CA SER A 127 -9.73 -0.26 5.95
C SER A 127 -9.67 -1.05 4.64
N SER A 128 -10.07 -2.31 4.69
CA SER A 128 -10.20 -3.13 3.49
C SER A 128 -11.64 -3.09 3.01
N GLU A 129 -11.81 -2.98 1.70
CA GLU A 129 -13.09 -3.17 1.03
C GLU A 129 -13.02 -4.45 0.18
N GLU A 130 -14.08 -5.21 0.20
CA GLU A 130 -14.21 -6.46 -0.52
C GLU A 130 -15.36 -6.36 -1.52
N VAL A 131 -15.09 -6.66 -2.77
CA VAL A 131 -16.10 -6.68 -3.82
C VAL A 131 -16.19 -8.10 -4.38
N TRP A 132 -17.36 -8.70 -4.24
CA TRP A 132 -17.68 -10.02 -4.81
C TRP A 132 -17.96 -9.90 -6.30
N ALA A 133 -17.34 -10.78 -7.08
CA ALA A 133 -17.58 -10.90 -8.52
C ALA A 133 -17.72 -12.37 -8.93
N PRO A 134 -18.64 -12.71 -9.84
CA PRO A 134 -18.74 -14.04 -10.40
C PRO A 134 -17.92 -14.17 -11.69
N LYS A 135 -17.18 -15.24 -11.82
CA LYS A 135 -16.64 -15.70 -13.11
C LYS A 135 -17.56 -16.79 -13.64
N ILE A 136 -18.10 -16.57 -14.82
CA ILE A 136 -19.01 -17.51 -15.49
C ILE A 136 -18.34 -18.02 -16.75
N ARG A 137 -18.41 -19.33 -16.96
CA ARG A 137 -18.00 -19.98 -18.19
C ARG A 137 -19.13 -20.84 -18.71
N ASN A 138 -19.41 -20.72 -20.00
CA ASN A 138 -20.35 -21.60 -20.72
C ASN A 138 -19.53 -22.74 -21.35
N TYR A 139 -20.02 -23.96 -21.18
CA TYR A 139 -19.50 -25.13 -21.84
C TYR A 139 -20.55 -25.66 -22.81
N TYR A 140 -20.15 -25.94 -24.03
CA TYR A 140 -20.96 -26.62 -25.03
C TYR A 140 -20.31 -27.97 -25.27
N PHE A 141 -20.90 -29.02 -24.64
CA PHE A 141 -20.29 -30.36 -24.68
C PHE A 141 -20.82 -31.26 -25.77
N ASN A 142 -22.01 -30.99 -26.26
CA ASN A 142 -22.62 -31.84 -27.27
C ASN A 142 -23.50 -30.98 -28.16
N PRO A 143 -23.40 -31.07 -29.51
CA PRO A 143 -24.31 -30.39 -30.43
C PRO A 143 -25.78 -30.78 -30.25
N ASP A 144 -26.07 -31.95 -29.65
CA ASP A 144 -27.43 -32.43 -29.38
C ASP A 144 -28.01 -31.90 -28.07
N TYR A 145 -27.22 -31.25 -27.20
CA TYR A 145 -27.76 -30.61 -25.99
C TYR A 145 -28.12 -29.16 -26.26
N SER A 146 -29.38 -28.86 -26.24
CA SER A 146 -29.94 -27.52 -26.47
C SER A 146 -29.61 -26.49 -25.36
N HIS A 147 -28.97 -26.90 -24.28
CA HIS A 147 -28.68 -26.04 -23.14
C HIS A 147 -27.20 -26.04 -22.77
N PRO A 148 -26.54 -24.86 -22.79
CA PRO A 148 -25.15 -24.75 -22.33
C PRO A 148 -25.08 -25.01 -20.83
N THR A 149 -24.17 -25.90 -20.44
CA THR A 149 -23.81 -26.02 -19.03
C THR A 149 -23.00 -24.79 -18.61
N ARG A 150 -23.38 -24.19 -17.50
CA ARG A 150 -22.68 -23.01 -16.94
C ARG A 150 -22.01 -23.39 -15.65
N THR A 151 -20.73 -23.08 -15.57
CA THR A 151 -19.99 -23.13 -14.31
C THR A 151 -19.75 -21.72 -13.83
N MET A 152 -20.05 -21.47 -12.58
CA MET A 152 -19.84 -20.19 -11.94
C MET A 152 -18.91 -20.37 -10.74
N GLN A 153 -17.88 -19.53 -10.65
CA GLN A 153 -17.01 -19.45 -9.51
C GLN A 153 -17.01 -18.02 -8.97
N PRO A 154 -17.47 -17.80 -7.72
CA PRO A 154 -17.31 -16.51 -7.06
C PRO A 154 -15.86 -16.28 -6.70
N TYR A 155 -15.44 -15.02 -6.73
CA TYR A 155 -14.14 -14.57 -6.26
C TYR A 155 -14.24 -13.17 -5.67
N ASN A 156 -13.27 -12.81 -4.86
CA ASN A 156 -13.21 -11.52 -4.21
C ASN A 156 -12.13 -10.65 -4.84
N LEU A 157 -12.48 -9.40 -5.10
CA LEU A 157 -11.55 -8.32 -5.34
C LEU A 157 -11.39 -7.55 -4.04
N TRP A 158 -10.17 -7.48 -3.55
CA TRP A 158 -9.84 -6.75 -2.34
C TRP A 158 -9.24 -5.40 -2.70
N ALA A 159 -9.70 -4.35 -2.04
CA ALA A 159 -9.09 -3.04 -2.09
C ALA A 159 -8.56 -2.69 -0.70
N GLN A 160 -7.25 -2.68 -0.55
CA GLN A 160 -6.57 -2.33 0.69
C GLN A 160 -5.30 -1.53 0.37
N SER A 161 -4.99 -0.56 1.20
CA SER A 161 -3.73 0.18 1.14
C SER A 161 -2.97 0.02 2.44
N TYR A 162 -1.64 -0.01 2.36
CA TYR A 162 -0.77 0.01 3.51
C TYR A 162 -0.02 1.33 3.54
N TYR A 163 -0.12 2.03 4.65
CA TYR A 163 0.54 3.31 4.88
C TYR A 163 1.73 3.13 5.81
N LEU A 164 2.80 3.87 5.56
CA LEU A 164 3.95 3.91 6.46
C LEU A 164 3.49 4.43 7.83
N SER A 165 3.55 3.58 8.86
CA SER A 165 3.12 3.95 10.23
C SER A 165 4.31 4.33 11.12
N LYS A 166 5.48 3.74 10.84
CA LYS A 166 6.68 3.98 11.64
C LYS A 166 7.95 3.84 10.80
N LYS A 167 8.90 4.74 11.04
CA LYS A 167 10.28 4.64 10.55
C LYS A 167 11.22 4.74 11.73
N VAL A 168 12.18 3.82 11.84
CA VAL A 168 13.26 3.86 12.82
C VAL A 168 14.57 3.99 12.07
N THR A 169 15.38 4.97 12.43
CA THR A 169 16.71 5.17 11.89
C THR A 169 17.72 4.95 12.99
N THR A 170 18.67 4.03 12.80
CA THR A 170 19.75 3.74 13.74
C THR A 170 21.09 4.08 13.07
N ASP A 171 21.82 5.03 13.63
CA ASP A 171 23.19 5.32 13.27
C ASP A 171 24.14 4.58 14.23
N TYR A 172 24.99 3.72 13.68
CA TYR A 172 25.93 2.89 14.45
C TYR A 172 27.27 3.62 14.58
N ARG A 173 27.59 4.09 15.78
CA ARG A 173 28.83 4.81 16.09
C ARG A 173 29.68 4.04 17.08
N ALA A 174 30.97 4.37 17.15
CA ALA A 174 31.87 3.74 18.11
C ALA A 174 31.49 4.05 19.57
N GLU A 175 30.88 5.21 19.81
CA GLU A 175 30.52 5.73 21.14
C GLU A 175 29.12 5.33 21.58
N GLY A 176 28.38 4.57 20.75
CA GLY A 176 27.02 4.15 20.98
C GLY A 176 26.09 4.49 19.83
N ASN A 177 25.00 3.77 19.73
CA ASN A 177 24.03 3.95 18.65
C ASN A 177 23.13 5.16 18.92
N ILE A 178 22.81 5.90 17.87
CA ILE A 178 21.78 6.95 17.90
C ILE A 178 20.55 6.40 17.20
N VAL A 179 19.41 6.45 17.89
CA VAL A 179 18.13 5.97 17.37
C VAL A 179 17.15 7.14 17.26
N ASP A 180 16.69 7.38 16.06
CA ASP A 180 15.64 8.33 15.73
C ASP A 180 14.38 7.57 15.29
N GLU A 181 13.24 7.99 15.82
CA GLU A 181 11.95 7.38 15.49
C GLU A 181 10.99 8.40 14.90
N GLU A 182 10.30 8.00 13.83
CA GLU A 182 9.23 8.77 13.21
C GLU A 182 7.95 7.93 13.17
N ARG A 183 6.83 8.49 13.61
CA ARG A 183 5.50 7.87 13.57
C ARG A 183 4.54 8.70 12.74
N TYR A 184 3.80 8.03 11.90
CA TYR A 184 2.88 8.62 10.94
C TYR A 184 1.45 8.20 11.26
N ALA A 185 0.50 9.14 11.22
CA ALA A 185 -0.91 8.86 11.29
C ALA A 185 -1.64 9.47 10.08
N TYR A 186 -2.74 8.85 9.69
CA TYR A 186 -3.48 9.22 8.49
C TYR A 186 -4.95 9.44 8.82
N THR A 187 -5.63 10.21 7.99
CA THR A 187 -7.09 10.34 8.00
C THR A 187 -7.74 9.13 7.34
N ASP A 188 -9.05 8.99 7.46
CA ASP A 188 -9.84 7.96 6.75
C ASP A 188 -9.71 8.05 5.21
N TYR A 189 -9.29 9.20 4.69
CA TYR A 189 -9.01 9.41 3.26
C TYR A 189 -7.56 9.08 2.86
N GLY A 190 -6.75 8.52 3.78
CA GLY A 190 -5.36 8.14 3.49
C GLY A 190 -4.39 9.31 3.36
N VAL A 191 -4.76 10.52 3.78
CA VAL A 191 -3.84 11.68 3.82
C VAL A 191 -3.20 11.82 5.19
N LEU A 192 -1.92 12.23 5.22
CA LEU A 192 -1.13 12.35 6.45
C LEU A 192 -1.78 13.36 7.41
N SER A 193 -2.19 12.91 8.60
CA SER A 193 -2.78 13.76 9.65
C SER A 193 -1.77 14.20 10.70
N SER A 194 -0.77 13.35 11.01
CA SER A 194 0.32 13.75 11.88
C SER A 194 1.62 13.00 11.60
N LEU A 195 2.72 13.67 11.90
CA LEU A 195 4.08 13.12 11.91
C LEU A 195 4.71 13.48 13.25
N LYS A 196 4.95 12.46 14.08
CA LYS A 196 5.72 12.60 15.32
C LYS A 196 7.14 12.11 15.10
N SER A 197 8.10 12.86 15.53
CA SER A 197 9.52 12.47 15.48
C SER A 197 10.18 12.69 16.83
N ASN A 198 10.98 11.70 17.24
CA ASN A 198 11.88 11.84 18.37
C ASN A 198 13.31 11.76 17.83
N LYS A 199 13.98 12.90 17.78
CA LYS A 199 15.37 13.02 17.30
C LYS A 199 16.24 13.52 18.41
N HIS A 200 17.24 12.72 18.79
CA HIS A 200 18.16 13.05 19.89
C HIS A 200 17.45 13.41 21.21
N GLY A 201 16.34 12.73 21.52
CA GLY A 201 15.54 12.98 22.71
C GLY A 201 14.63 14.21 22.65
N VAL A 202 14.58 14.92 21.52
CA VAL A 202 13.65 16.04 21.31
C VAL A 202 12.44 15.58 20.53
N GLU A 203 11.28 15.62 21.19
CA GLU A 203 10.00 15.31 20.52
C GLU A 203 9.53 16.50 19.69
N LYS A 204 9.25 16.24 18.42
CA LYS A 204 8.62 17.19 17.49
C LYS A 204 7.40 16.53 16.88
N GLU A 205 6.35 17.32 16.65
CA GLU A 205 5.14 16.86 15.99
C GLU A 205 4.70 17.85 14.94
N LYS A 206 4.29 17.35 13.78
CA LYS A 206 3.59 18.11 12.74
C LYS A 206 2.18 17.57 12.63
N GLN A 207 1.20 18.45 12.69
CA GLN A 207 -0.21 18.11 12.53
C GLN A 207 -0.78 18.82 11.31
N PHE A 208 -1.60 18.11 10.56
CA PHE A 208 -2.28 18.61 9.38
C PHE A 208 -3.78 18.43 9.54
N LYS A 209 -4.54 19.50 9.34
CA LYS A 209 -5.99 19.46 9.33
C LYS A 209 -6.52 19.77 7.95
N TYR A 210 -7.48 19.00 7.53
CA TYR A 210 -8.09 19.06 6.21
C TYR A 210 -9.57 19.44 6.33
N ALA A 211 -10.28 19.54 5.21
CA ALA A 211 -11.69 19.91 5.18
C ALA A 211 -12.58 19.05 6.09
N ASN A 212 -12.22 17.78 6.29
CA ASN A 212 -12.94 16.86 7.20
C ASN A 212 -12.80 17.21 8.69
N SER A 213 -11.80 18.01 9.06
CA SER A 213 -11.57 18.48 10.43
C SER A 213 -12.38 19.73 10.80
N PHE A 214 -13.14 20.30 9.85
CA PHE A 214 -13.89 21.54 10.02
C PHE A 214 -15.35 21.37 9.64
N THR A 215 -16.22 22.20 10.24
CA THR A 215 -17.68 22.14 10.06
C THR A 215 -18.27 23.39 9.38
N ASP A 216 -17.42 24.37 9.01
CA ASP A 216 -17.87 25.54 8.30
C ASP A 216 -18.37 25.21 6.88
N ALA A 217 -19.21 26.09 6.31
CA ALA A 217 -19.87 25.85 5.04
C ALA A 217 -18.89 25.61 3.87
N VAL A 218 -17.72 26.29 3.88
CA VAL A 218 -16.72 26.15 2.81
C VAL A 218 -16.03 24.77 2.94
N SER A 219 -15.66 24.35 4.14
CA SER A 219 -15.06 23.04 4.40
C SER A 219 -16.03 21.89 4.09
N VAL A 220 -17.32 22.04 4.39
CA VAL A 220 -18.37 21.08 3.99
C VAL A 220 -18.47 20.99 2.47
N LYS A 221 -18.42 22.11 1.77
CA LYS A 221 -18.43 22.13 0.31
C LYS A 221 -17.15 21.53 -0.30
N MET A 222 -15.98 21.75 0.33
CA MET A 222 -14.72 21.10 -0.07
C MET A 222 -14.84 19.58 0.01
N LYS A 223 -15.39 19.05 1.08
CA LYS A 223 -15.67 17.59 1.22
C LYS A 223 -16.57 17.08 0.10
N GLY A 224 -17.66 17.78 -0.18
CA GLY A 224 -18.59 17.40 -1.25
C GLY A 224 -17.96 17.44 -2.66
N LYS A 225 -16.86 18.19 -2.82
CA LYS A 225 -16.07 18.23 -4.05
C LYS A 225 -14.82 17.34 -4.01
N TYR A 226 -14.70 16.45 -3.02
CA TYR A 226 -13.54 15.57 -2.81
C TYR A 226 -12.19 16.30 -2.65
N MET A 227 -12.19 17.57 -2.22
CA MET A 227 -10.99 18.35 -1.92
C MET A 227 -10.44 17.98 -0.52
N VAL A 228 -10.27 16.69 -0.25
CA VAL A 228 -9.93 16.16 1.08
C VAL A 228 -8.43 16.09 1.36
N GLY A 229 -7.60 16.19 0.33
CA GLY A 229 -6.13 16.12 0.44
C GLY A 229 -5.43 17.50 0.54
N MET A 230 -6.18 18.61 0.55
CA MET A 230 -5.62 19.96 0.68
C MET A 230 -5.55 20.35 2.15
N PRO A 231 -4.34 20.54 2.75
CA PRO A 231 -4.22 20.97 4.13
C PRO A 231 -4.77 22.39 4.31
N ILE A 232 -5.71 22.54 5.22
CA ILE A 232 -6.25 23.84 5.64
C ILE A 232 -5.39 24.44 6.74
N GLU A 233 -4.94 23.62 7.67
CA GLU A 233 -4.13 24.06 8.79
C GLU A 233 -2.95 23.10 9.00
N HIS A 234 -1.79 23.68 9.25
CA HIS A 234 -0.56 22.98 9.60
C HIS A 234 -0.04 23.54 10.92
N VAL A 235 0.29 22.67 11.86
CA VAL A 235 0.80 23.03 13.18
C VAL A 235 2.07 22.25 13.47
N GLU A 236 3.12 22.94 13.90
CA GLU A 236 4.37 22.32 14.35
C GLU A 236 4.54 22.52 15.85
N LEU A 237 4.79 21.41 16.55
CA LEU A 237 5.06 21.40 17.98
C LEU A 237 6.50 20.96 18.24
N SER A 238 7.09 21.50 19.31
CA SER A 238 8.34 21.04 19.89
C SER A 238 8.13 20.92 21.40
N ALA A 239 8.44 19.77 21.98
CA ALA A 239 8.20 19.45 23.38
C ALA A 239 6.77 19.83 23.85
N GLY A 240 5.75 19.51 23.03
CA GLY A 240 4.34 19.78 23.30
C GLY A 240 3.89 21.24 23.17
N LYS A 241 4.76 22.15 22.75
CA LYS A 241 4.44 23.56 22.53
C LYS A 241 4.43 23.89 21.04
N VAL A 242 3.45 24.71 20.63
CA VAL A 242 3.33 25.20 19.24
C VAL A 242 4.47 26.19 18.98
N VAL A 243 5.30 25.88 17.99
CA VAL A 243 6.42 26.72 17.55
C VAL A 243 6.16 27.37 16.19
N ASN A 244 5.29 26.75 15.39
CA ASN A 244 4.88 27.30 14.10
C ASN A 244 3.47 26.79 13.77
N ALA A 245 2.66 27.64 13.13
CA ALA A 245 1.39 27.20 12.55
C ALA A 245 0.99 28.11 11.39
N SER A 246 0.30 27.54 10.44
CA SER A 246 -0.31 28.29 9.33
C SER A 246 -1.71 27.75 9.05
N LYS A 247 -2.62 28.65 8.68
CA LYS A 247 -3.99 28.31 8.29
C LYS A 247 -4.37 29.04 7.04
N THR A 248 -4.84 28.33 6.03
CA THR A 248 -5.38 28.91 4.80
C THR A 248 -6.91 28.96 4.90
N GLU A 249 -7.45 30.16 4.87
CA GLU A 249 -8.89 30.37 4.70
C GLU A 249 -9.24 30.26 3.23
N TYR A 250 -10.31 29.57 2.95
CA TYR A 250 -10.87 29.43 1.61
C TYR A 250 -12.17 30.22 1.48
N LYS A 251 -12.52 30.60 0.27
CA LYS A 251 -13.80 31.21 -0.09
C LYS A 251 -14.46 30.47 -1.25
N ASP A 252 -15.76 30.42 -1.20
CA ASP A 252 -16.58 29.99 -2.33
C ASP A 252 -16.90 31.18 -3.23
N THR A 253 -16.52 31.12 -4.48
CA THR A 253 -16.78 32.14 -5.47
C THR A 253 -17.21 31.46 -6.77
N LEU A 254 -18.43 31.70 -7.21
CA LEU A 254 -19.00 31.14 -8.45
C LEU A 254 -18.82 29.59 -8.50
N ASN A 255 -19.13 28.93 -7.41
CA ASN A 255 -18.97 27.47 -7.24
C ASN A 255 -17.52 26.94 -7.28
N MET A 256 -16.53 27.83 -7.24
CA MET A 256 -15.10 27.51 -7.13
C MET A 256 -14.63 27.78 -5.71
N ILE A 257 -13.89 26.83 -5.14
CA ILE A 257 -13.23 27.01 -3.85
C ILE A 257 -11.82 27.54 -4.10
N LEU A 258 -11.59 28.77 -3.66
CA LEU A 258 -10.32 29.49 -3.87
C LEU A 258 -9.71 29.89 -2.52
N PRO A 259 -8.37 29.89 -2.38
CA PRO A 259 -7.73 30.45 -1.21
C PRO A 259 -8.06 31.93 -1.09
N LYS A 260 -8.39 32.39 0.12
CA LYS A 260 -8.71 33.77 0.43
C LYS A 260 -7.52 34.49 1.05
N ARG A 261 -6.92 33.87 2.06
CA ARG A 261 -5.72 34.36 2.75
C ARG A 261 -5.07 33.22 3.53
N THR A 262 -3.79 33.39 3.84
CA THR A 262 -3.06 32.49 4.76
C THR A 262 -2.73 33.28 6.02
N LEU A 263 -3.18 32.77 7.14
CA LEU A 263 -2.87 33.24 8.47
C LEU A 263 -1.62 32.52 8.96
N ARG A 264 -0.76 33.20 9.69
CA ARG A 264 0.44 32.63 10.29
C ARG A 264 0.40 32.78 11.80
N PHE A 265 0.93 31.82 12.50
CA PHE A 265 1.13 31.88 13.94
C PHE A 265 2.17 32.95 14.27
N ASN A 266 1.80 33.87 15.13
CA ASN A 266 2.70 34.90 15.63
C ASN A 266 2.52 35.03 17.15
N SER A 267 3.46 34.51 17.90
CA SER A 267 3.45 34.61 19.36
C SER A 267 4.88 34.68 19.88
N THR A 268 5.12 35.61 20.79
CA THR A 268 6.40 35.74 21.49
C THR A 268 6.60 34.69 22.59
N THR A 269 5.52 34.02 22.99
CA THR A 269 5.55 32.96 24.01
C THR A 269 5.05 31.66 23.45
N PRO A 270 5.66 30.52 23.83
CA PRO A 270 5.18 29.21 23.41
C PRO A 270 3.72 28.98 23.86
N LYS A 271 2.85 28.58 22.94
CA LYS A 271 1.44 28.29 23.20
C LYS A 271 1.20 26.78 23.27
N THR A 272 0.19 26.40 24.01
CA THR A 272 -0.31 25.02 23.96
C THR A 272 -1.17 24.80 22.72
N LEU A 273 -1.45 23.54 22.39
CA LEU A 273 -2.36 23.19 21.29
C LEU A 273 -3.79 23.69 21.53
N ALA A 274 -4.17 23.94 22.80
CA ALA A 274 -5.49 24.50 23.15
C ALA A 274 -5.57 26.02 22.90
N ASP A 275 -4.46 26.75 23.02
CA ASP A 275 -4.48 28.22 23.08
C ASP A 275 -3.90 28.92 21.84
N TYR A 276 -3.33 28.15 20.90
CA TYR A 276 -2.58 28.78 19.75
C TYR A 276 -3.51 29.43 18.73
N ALA A 277 -4.76 29.01 18.62
CA ALA A 277 -5.69 29.50 17.61
C ALA A 277 -5.96 31.01 17.69
N GLY A 278 -5.82 31.62 18.88
CA GLY A 278 -5.95 33.05 19.07
C GLY A 278 -4.71 33.87 18.64
N ALA A 279 -3.62 33.22 18.24
CA ALA A 279 -2.36 33.87 17.86
C ALA A 279 -2.12 33.90 16.34
N TYR A 280 -3.15 33.68 15.55
CA TYR A 280 -3.07 33.85 14.09
C TYR A 280 -3.18 35.32 13.69
N VAL A 281 -2.32 35.75 12.77
CA VAL A 281 -2.31 37.08 12.15
C VAL A 281 -2.28 36.99 10.63
#